data_088648f4bf3929c779fc1c2c77e82d3d
#
_entry.id   088648f4bf3929c779fc1c2c77e82d3d
#
_cell.length_a   1.000
_cell.length_b   1.000
_cell.length_c   1.000
_cell.angle_alpha   90.00
_cell.angle_beta   90.00
_cell.angle_gamma   90.00
#
_symmetry.space_group_name_H-M   'P 1'
#
loop_
_entity.id
_entity.type
_entity.pdbx_description
1 polymer ?
#
loop_
_entity_poly.entity_id
_entity_poly.type
_entity_poly.pdbx_seq_one_letter_code
_entity_poly.pdbx_strand_id
1 'polypeptide(L)'
;MQVSVSLYLNMFGFDDPVLNDIVMRIVHDRSIVCLITLDKSQAGGVHERTLLASDAAKDPEGYRTHFVIGESATHQISHTKGFVADGLVGAEGSTNWSASGEGTFVVKGEPGGAGYKAQNNTQTFFTCPDAVARFQAELLAEHVAAQVGRAKS
;
A
#
# COMPACT_ATOMS: atom_id res chain seq x y z
N MET A 1 1.23 12.49 11.05
CA MET A 1 0.05 11.79 11.58
C MET A 1 0.52 10.48 12.16
N GLN A 2 0.05 10.08 13.32
CA GLN A 2 0.38 8.82 13.96
C GLN A 2 -0.85 7.91 13.85
N VAL A 3 -0.69 6.74 13.24
CA VAL A 3 -1.73 5.69 13.25
C VAL A 3 -1.76 5.08 14.64
N SER A 4 -2.93 4.91 15.23
CA SER A 4 -3.08 4.41 16.60
C SER A 4 -4.12 3.32 16.78
N VAL A 5 -5.01 3.12 15.81
CA VAL A 5 -6.11 2.15 15.88
C VAL A 5 -6.11 1.21 14.69
N SER A 6 -6.06 1.75 13.47
CA SER A 6 -6.15 0.93 12.26
C SER A 6 -5.49 1.59 11.04
N LEU A 7 -4.95 0.74 10.17
CA LEU A 7 -4.47 1.10 8.84
C LEU A 7 -5.08 0.15 7.80
N TYR A 8 -5.85 0.69 6.88
CA TYR A 8 -6.29 0.02 5.66
C TYR A 8 -5.50 0.62 4.51
N LEU A 9 -4.75 -0.18 3.78
CA LEU A 9 -3.86 0.28 2.71
C LEU A 9 -3.97 -0.64 1.49
N ASN A 10 -4.28 -0.06 0.34
CA ASN A 10 -4.12 -0.73 -0.95
C ASN A 10 -3.13 0.07 -1.79
N MET A 11 -2.12 -0.61 -2.33
CA MET A 11 -1.07 0.04 -3.08
C MET A 11 -0.60 -0.85 -4.24
N PHE A 12 -0.63 -0.29 -5.45
CA PHE A 12 -0.15 -0.98 -6.64
C PHE A 12 1.38 -1.08 -6.66
N GLY A 13 2.07 0.03 -6.51
CA GLY A 13 3.53 0.08 -6.45
C GLY A 13 4.00 0.53 -5.07
N PHE A 14 4.69 -0.35 -4.34
CA PHE A 14 5.10 -0.15 -2.96
C PHE A 14 6.58 -0.48 -2.81
N ASP A 15 7.43 0.49 -3.13
CA ASP A 15 8.91 0.32 -3.16
C ASP A 15 9.66 1.56 -2.64
N ASP A 16 9.01 2.37 -1.80
CA ASP A 16 9.67 3.48 -1.09
C ASP A 16 10.19 3.02 0.26
N PRO A 17 11.50 3.11 0.54
CA PRO A 17 12.09 2.61 1.78
C PRO A 17 11.61 3.36 3.03
N VAL A 18 11.32 4.65 2.93
CA VAL A 18 10.88 5.46 4.08
C VAL A 18 9.45 5.11 4.46
N LEU A 19 8.56 4.99 3.47
CA LEU A 19 7.18 4.59 3.70
C LEU A 19 7.10 3.13 4.15
N ASN A 20 7.93 2.25 3.60
CA ASN A 20 8.05 0.88 4.04
C ASN A 20 8.42 0.78 5.53
N ASP A 21 9.41 1.55 5.98
CA ASP A 21 9.81 1.58 7.40
C ASP A 21 8.69 2.08 8.31
N ILE A 22 7.89 3.05 7.84
CA ILE A 22 6.72 3.55 8.59
C ILE A 22 5.67 2.46 8.70
N VAL A 23 5.33 1.81 7.59
CA VAL A 23 4.31 0.73 7.56
C VAL A 23 4.75 -0.43 8.43
N MET A 24 6.02 -0.83 8.37
CA MET A 24 6.54 -1.92 9.21
C MET A 24 6.45 -1.63 10.70
N ARG A 25 6.69 -0.39 11.12
CA ARG A 25 6.50 -0.01 12.53
C ARG A 25 5.05 -0.14 12.96
N ILE A 26 4.10 0.23 12.09
CA ILE A 26 2.67 0.10 12.35
C ILE A 26 2.28 -1.38 12.43
N VAL A 27 2.73 -2.20 11.48
CA VAL A 27 2.45 -3.65 11.42
C VAL A 27 2.99 -4.39 12.65
N HIS A 28 4.14 -3.99 13.17
CA HIS A 28 4.72 -4.60 14.38
C HIS A 28 4.00 -4.23 15.68
N ASP A 29 3.19 -3.18 15.66
CA ASP A 29 2.33 -2.83 16.80
C ASP A 29 1.05 -3.66 16.77
N ARG A 30 0.99 -4.71 17.59
CA ARG A 30 -0.15 -5.64 17.63
C ARG A 30 -1.46 -5.02 18.13
N SER A 31 -1.43 -3.80 18.65
CA SER A 31 -2.64 -3.07 19.04
C SER A 31 -3.31 -2.39 17.84
N ILE A 32 -2.61 -2.28 16.71
CA ILE A 32 -3.11 -1.63 15.49
C ILE A 32 -3.61 -2.69 14.52
N VAL A 33 -4.85 -2.55 14.06
CA VAL A 33 -5.40 -3.38 12.99
C VAL A 33 -4.83 -2.94 11.65
N CYS A 34 -4.11 -3.84 10.96
CA CYS A 34 -3.53 -3.56 9.66
C CYS A 34 -4.11 -4.51 8.61
N LEU A 35 -4.70 -3.95 7.56
CA LEU A 35 -5.12 -4.68 6.37
C LEU A 35 -4.45 -4.05 5.16
N ILE A 36 -3.46 -4.74 4.61
CA ILE A 36 -2.62 -4.25 3.52
C ILE A 36 -2.79 -5.15 2.31
N THR A 37 -3.17 -4.56 1.20
CA THR A 37 -3.32 -5.23 -0.10
C THR A 37 -2.29 -4.67 -1.08
N LEU A 38 -1.44 -5.54 -1.60
CA LEU A 38 -0.44 -5.19 -2.60
C LEU A 38 -0.75 -5.93 -3.91
N ASP A 39 -0.39 -5.34 -5.04
CA ASP A 39 -0.57 -6.00 -6.33
C ASP A 39 0.55 -7.00 -6.60
N LYS A 40 0.17 -8.23 -6.95
CA LYS A 40 1.11 -9.33 -7.21
C LYS A 40 2.09 -9.03 -8.34
N SER A 41 1.70 -8.29 -9.35
CA SER A 41 2.56 -7.99 -10.50
C SER A 41 3.71 -7.05 -10.13
N GLN A 42 3.55 -6.29 -9.04
CA GLN A 42 4.54 -5.35 -8.51
C GLN A 42 5.30 -5.88 -7.29
N ALA A 43 4.82 -7.00 -6.69
CA ALA A 43 5.45 -7.66 -5.52
C ALA A 43 6.84 -8.25 -5.82
N GLY A 44 7.49 -7.80 -6.86
CA GLY A 44 8.83 -8.17 -7.30
C GLY A 44 9.91 -7.14 -6.98
N GLY A 45 9.57 -5.97 -6.47
CA GLY A 45 10.51 -4.93 -6.07
C GLY A 45 11.49 -5.40 -4.99
N VAL A 46 12.73 -4.91 -5.02
CA VAL A 46 13.78 -5.36 -4.09
C VAL A 46 13.40 -5.03 -2.65
N HIS A 47 12.90 -3.81 -2.41
CA HIS A 47 12.52 -3.35 -1.07
C HIS A 47 11.26 -4.06 -0.58
N GLU A 48 10.26 -4.23 -1.43
CA GLU A 48 9.04 -4.96 -1.11
C GLU A 48 9.32 -6.41 -0.71
N ARG A 49 10.13 -7.14 -1.49
CA ARG A 49 10.54 -8.51 -1.13
C ARG A 49 11.26 -8.58 0.21
N THR A 50 12.13 -7.62 0.48
CA THR A 50 12.87 -7.54 1.75
C THR A 50 11.92 -7.28 2.91
N LEU A 51 10.94 -6.39 2.73
CA LEU A 51 9.90 -6.09 3.69
C LEU A 51 9.07 -7.34 4.02
N LEU A 52 8.51 -7.98 2.98
CA LEU A 52 7.68 -9.17 3.13
C LEU A 52 8.43 -10.34 3.78
N ALA A 53 9.69 -10.54 3.40
CA ALA A 53 10.52 -11.58 4.00
C ALA A 53 10.86 -11.28 5.47
N SER A 54 11.11 -10.03 5.80
CA SER A 54 11.38 -9.59 7.18
C SER A 54 10.16 -9.78 8.08
N ASP A 55 8.98 -9.39 7.61
CA ASP A 55 7.73 -9.57 8.34
C ASP A 55 7.38 -11.05 8.51
N ALA A 56 7.46 -11.84 7.44
CA ALA A 56 7.19 -13.27 7.48
C ALA A 56 8.13 -14.04 8.43
N ALA A 57 9.37 -13.59 8.58
CA ALA A 57 10.33 -14.21 9.51
C ALA A 57 10.06 -13.84 10.96
N LYS A 58 9.58 -12.63 11.23
CA LYS A 58 9.35 -12.12 12.59
C LYS A 58 7.94 -12.43 13.12
N ASP A 59 6.96 -12.40 12.25
CA ASP A 59 5.56 -12.66 12.58
C ASP A 59 4.84 -13.35 11.41
N PRO A 60 5.06 -14.67 11.21
CA PRO A 60 4.46 -15.41 10.09
C PRO A 60 2.93 -15.36 10.07
N GLU A 61 2.29 -15.30 11.23
CA GLU A 61 0.83 -15.18 11.32
C GLU A 61 0.37 -13.76 11.00
N GLY A 62 1.10 -12.75 11.47
CA GLY A 62 0.87 -11.34 11.13
C GLY A 62 0.99 -11.12 9.62
N TYR A 63 2.01 -11.66 8.99
CA TYR A 63 2.16 -11.61 7.54
C TYR A 63 0.95 -12.19 6.79
N ARG A 64 0.40 -13.31 7.25
CA ARG A 64 -0.77 -13.95 6.62
C ARG A 64 -2.05 -13.13 6.76
N THR A 65 -2.18 -12.37 7.83
CA THR A 65 -3.36 -11.54 8.11
C THR A 65 -3.23 -10.11 7.59
N HIS A 66 -2.01 -9.55 7.61
CA HIS A 66 -1.75 -8.16 7.30
C HIS A 66 -1.48 -7.91 5.81
N PHE A 67 -0.71 -8.79 5.15
CA PHE A 67 -0.31 -8.62 3.77
C PHE A 67 -1.01 -9.61 2.85
N VAL A 68 -1.87 -9.11 1.99
CA VAL A 68 -2.54 -9.89 0.95
C VAL A 68 -2.10 -9.35 -0.40
N ILE A 69 -1.49 -10.20 -1.20
CA ILE A 69 -1.14 -9.88 -2.57
C ILE A 69 -2.33 -10.19 -3.45
N GLY A 70 -2.99 -9.13 -3.95
CA GLY A 70 -4.16 -9.24 -4.80
C GLY A 70 -3.85 -9.86 -6.15
N GLU A 71 -4.67 -10.79 -6.57
CA GLU A 71 -4.74 -11.27 -7.95
C GLU A 71 -6.20 -11.53 -8.28
N SER A 72 -6.71 -10.89 -9.33
CA SER A 72 -8.07 -11.20 -9.76
C SER A 72 -8.10 -12.50 -10.56
N ALA A 73 -9.23 -13.21 -10.50
CA ALA A 73 -9.45 -14.43 -11.28
C ALA A 73 -9.38 -14.20 -12.81
N THR A 74 -9.44 -12.95 -13.24
CA THR A 74 -9.38 -12.52 -14.65
C THR A 74 -8.06 -11.83 -15.01
N HIS A 75 -7.03 -11.99 -14.19
CA HIS A 75 -5.73 -11.31 -14.33
C HIS A 75 -5.82 -9.77 -14.36
N GLN A 76 -6.87 -9.21 -13.78
CA GLN A 76 -6.96 -7.77 -13.56
C GLN A 76 -6.03 -7.38 -12.42
N ILE A 77 -5.28 -6.31 -12.60
CA ILE A 77 -4.43 -5.71 -11.57
C ILE A 77 -5.27 -4.84 -10.63
N SER A 78 -4.98 -4.88 -9.34
CA SER A 78 -5.47 -3.87 -8.41
C SER A 78 -4.65 -2.59 -8.61
N HIS A 79 -5.28 -1.54 -9.15
CA HIS A 79 -4.59 -0.27 -9.43
C HIS A 79 -4.91 0.81 -8.41
N THR A 80 -5.61 0.46 -7.35
CA THR A 80 -5.93 1.35 -6.22
C THR A 80 -4.66 1.78 -5.50
N LYS A 81 -4.58 3.05 -5.16
CA LYS A 81 -3.48 3.65 -4.41
C LYS A 81 -4.06 4.57 -3.37
N GLY A 82 -4.24 4.02 -2.18
CA GLY A 82 -4.84 4.78 -1.11
C GLY A 82 -4.82 4.08 0.23
N PHE A 83 -5.14 4.84 1.25
CA PHE A 83 -5.24 4.32 2.61
C PHE A 83 -6.32 5.03 3.41
N VAL A 84 -6.75 4.36 4.47
CA VAL A 84 -7.52 4.96 5.56
C VAL A 84 -6.82 4.70 6.87
N ALA A 85 -6.55 5.76 7.62
CA ALA A 85 -5.94 5.71 8.93
C ALA A 85 -6.96 6.03 10.02
N ASP A 86 -7.08 5.13 11.00
CA ASP A 86 -7.92 5.25 12.21
C ASP A 86 -9.41 5.50 11.94
N GLY A 87 -9.89 5.31 10.72
CA GLY A 87 -11.24 5.68 10.31
C GLY A 87 -11.49 7.20 10.28
N LEU A 88 -10.45 8.02 10.31
CA LEU A 88 -10.52 9.47 10.42
C LEU A 88 -10.00 10.19 9.17
N VAL A 89 -9.00 9.64 8.52
CA VAL A 89 -8.37 10.26 7.34
C VAL A 89 -8.27 9.24 6.24
N GLY A 90 -8.76 9.60 5.07
CA GLY A 90 -8.56 8.87 3.83
C GLY A 90 -7.60 9.62 2.90
N ALA A 91 -6.88 8.86 2.10
CA ALA A 91 -6.08 9.39 0.99
C ALA A 91 -6.22 8.47 -0.22
N GLU A 92 -6.46 9.06 -1.37
CA GLU A 92 -6.60 8.35 -2.65
C GLU A 92 -5.97 9.16 -3.76
N GLY A 93 -5.39 8.47 -4.73
CA GLY A 93 -4.78 9.15 -5.88
C GLY A 93 -4.14 8.21 -6.89
N SER A 94 -3.28 8.78 -7.72
CA SER A 94 -2.54 8.03 -8.73
C SER A 94 -1.10 7.68 -8.33
N THR A 95 -0.63 8.19 -7.19
CA THR A 95 0.75 8.08 -6.73
C THR A 95 1.08 6.68 -6.23
N ASN A 96 1.96 5.97 -6.95
CA ASN A 96 2.62 4.78 -6.39
C ASN A 96 3.65 5.21 -5.34
N TRP A 97 3.79 4.45 -4.28
CA TRP A 97 4.84 4.64 -3.28
C TRP A 97 6.15 4.05 -3.79
N SER A 98 6.76 4.78 -4.69
CA SER A 98 8.00 4.42 -5.36
C SER A 98 8.72 5.68 -5.79
N ALA A 99 10.03 5.58 -5.99
CA ALA A 99 10.85 6.71 -6.40
C ALA A 99 10.34 7.41 -7.69
N SER A 100 9.84 6.63 -8.66
CA SER A 100 9.23 7.19 -9.89
C SER A 100 7.88 7.84 -9.63
N GLY A 101 7.03 7.22 -8.80
CA GLY A 101 5.70 7.72 -8.48
C GLY A 101 5.74 9.02 -7.68
N GLU A 102 6.70 9.14 -6.77
CA GLU A 102 6.87 10.28 -5.88
C GLU A 102 7.74 11.38 -6.48
N GLY A 103 8.44 11.10 -7.58
CA GLY A 103 9.33 12.06 -8.24
C GLY A 103 10.56 12.43 -7.40
N THR A 104 10.99 11.56 -6.49
CA THR A 104 12.07 11.85 -5.52
C THR A 104 13.43 12.10 -6.14
N PHE A 105 13.61 11.75 -7.42
CA PHE A 105 14.86 12.00 -8.17
C PHE A 105 14.78 13.18 -9.14
N VAL A 106 13.68 13.93 -9.12
CA VAL A 106 13.55 15.10 -9.98
C VAL A 106 13.84 16.36 -9.18
N VAL A 107 15.02 16.91 -9.38
CA VAL A 107 15.34 18.25 -8.94
C VAL A 107 14.84 19.23 -10.00
N LYS A 108 14.06 20.22 -9.61
CA LYS A 108 13.53 21.23 -10.53
C LYS A 108 14.67 21.91 -11.30
N GLY A 109 14.68 21.73 -12.63
CA GLY A 109 15.68 22.32 -13.51
C GLY A 109 16.87 21.42 -13.84
N GLU A 110 16.97 20.21 -13.28
CA GLU A 110 17.99 19.23 -13.65
C GLU A 110 17.40 18.06 -14.44
N PRO A 111 18.10 17.55 -15.45
CA PRO A 111 17.66 16.34 -16.14
C PRO A 111 17.71 15.16 -15.18
N GLY A 112 16.64 14.41 -15.09
CA GLY A 112 16.61 13.13 -14.36
C GLY A 112 17.67 12.17 -14.88
N GLY A 113 18.21 11.31 -14.02
CA GLY A 113 19.18 10.30 -14.40
C GLY A 113 18.69 9.43 -15.58
N ALA A 114 19.61 8.89 -16.36
CA ALA A 114 19.30 8.12 -17.55
C ALA A 114 18.35 6.94 -17.23
N GLY A 115 17.21 6.91 -17.91
CA GLY A 115 16.19 5.87 -17.73
C GLY A 115 15.12 6.19 -16.68
N TYR A 116 15.22 7.29 -15.98
CA TYR A 116 14.27 7.71 -14.95
C TYR A 116 13.21 8.65 -15.50
N LYS A 117 11.94 8.30 -15.31
CA LYS A 117 10.81 9.17 -15.69
C LYS A 117 9.97 9.44 -14.45
N ALA A 118 9.97 10.67 -13.97
CA ALA A 118 9.01 11.11 -12.97
C ALA A 118 7.60 11.08 -13.54
N GLN A 119 6.65 10.64 -12.72
CA GLN A 119 5.24 10.61 -13.08
C GLN A 119 4.54 11.86 -12.56
N ASN A 120 3.60 12.39 -13.33
CA ASN A 120 2.68 13.41 -12.85
C ASN A 120 1.55 12.70 -12.12
N ASN A 121 1.52 12.83 -10.80
CA ASN A 121 0.56 12.17 -9.95
C ASN A 121 -0.24 13.19 -9.13
N THR A 122 -1.43 12.78 -8.73
CA THR A 122 -2.28 13.52 -7.80
C THR A 122 -2.58 12.66 -6.58
N GLN A 123 -2.67 13.30 -5.42
CA GLN A 123 -3.08 12.67 -4.18
C GLN A 123 -4.10 13.57 -3.49
N THR A 124 -5.24 13.02 -3.15
CA THR A 124 -6.30 13.72 -2.41
C THR A 124 -6.39 13.18 -1.00
N PHE A 125 -6.41 14.07 -0.02
CA PHE A 125 -6.68 13.73 1.38
C PHE A 125 -8.08 14.21 1.76
N PHE A 126 -8.80 13.40 2.51
CA PHE A 126 -10.16 13.73 2.94
C PHE A 126 -10.43 13.23 4.37
N THR A 127 -11.29 13.98 5.08
CA THR A 127 -11.67 13.73 6.48
C THR A 127 -13.18 13.73 6.70
N CYS A 128 -13.96 13.85 5.62
CA CYS A 128 -15.41 13.71 5.70
C CYS A 128 -15.77 12.29 6.17
N PRO A 129 -16.46 12.09 7.29
CA PRO A 129 -16.71 10.76 7.84
C PRO A 129 -17.37 9.79 6.88
N ASP A 130 -18.35 10.25 6.10
CA ASP A 130 -19.04 9.39 5.11
C ASP A 130 -18.10 8.96 3.98
N ALA A 131 -17.25 9.86 3.50
CA ALA A 131 -16.28 9.55 2.45
C ALA A 131 -15.20 8.57 2.97
N VAL A 132 -14.70 8.80 4.17
CA VAL A 132 -13.73 7.91 4.83
C VAL A 132 -14.32 6.53 5.03
N ALA A 133 -15.54 6.41 5.55
CA ALA A 133 -16.20 5.13 5.79
C ALA A 133 -16.45 4.36 4.49
N ARG A 134 -16.87 5.03 3.42
CA ARG A 134 -17.06 4.40 2.10
C ARG A 134 -15.75 3.89 1.52
N PHE A 135 -14.72 4.71 1.55
CA PHE A 135 -13.41 4.31 1.01
C PHE A 135 -12.79 3.17 1.85
N GLN A 136 -12.93 3.20 3.16
CA GLN A 136 -12.51 2.07 4.02
C GLN A 136 -13.23 0.78 3.66
N ALA A 137 -14.53 0.84 3.37
CA ALA A 137 -15.30 -0.32 2.95
C ALA A 137 -14.82 -0.87 1.59
N GLU A 138 -14.43 -0.02 0.65
CA GLU A 138 -13.84 -0.42 -0.64
C GLU A 138 -12.49 -1.11 -0.43
N LEU A 139 -11.59 -0.53 0.35
CA LEU A 139 -10.29 -1.12 0.67
C LEU A 139 -10.45 -2.48 1.35
N LEU A 140 -11.40 -2.61 2.27
CA LEU A 140 -11.71 -3.88 2.93
C LEU A 140 -12.25 -4.92 1.94
N ALA A 141 -13.15 -4.52 1.04
CA ALA A 141 -13.72 -5.42 0.03
C ALA A 141 -12.64 -5.97 -0.91
N GLU A 142 -11.72 -5.12 -1.38
CA GLU A 142 -10.58 -5.54 -2.19
C GLU A 142 -9.66 -6.51 -1.43
N HIS A 143 -9.38 -6.22 -0.15
CA HIS A 143 -8.56 -7.08 0.71
C HIS A 143 -9.18 -8.47 0.87
N VAL A 144 -10.47 -8.55 1.16
CA VAL A 144 -11.21 -9.82 1.29
C VAL A 144 -11.25 -10.57 -0.04
N ALA A 145 -11.49 -9.87 -1.15
CA ALA A 145 -11.49 -10.49 -2.48
C ALA A 145 -10.12 -11.11 -2.82
N ALA A 146 -9.04 -10.41 -2.49
CA ALA A 146 -7.68 -10.91 -2.67
C ALA A 146 -7.40 -12.16 -1.81
N GLN A 147 -7.86 -12.19 -0.57
CA GLN A 147 -7.76 -13.38 0.30
C GLN A 147 -8.49 -14.60 -0.28
N VAL A 148 -9.73 -14.39 -0.77
CA VAL A 148 -10.53 -15.47 -1.36
C VAL A 148 -9.90 -15.98 -2.66
N GLY A 149 -9.35 -15.10 -3.50
CA GLY A 149 -8.62 -15.48 -4.71
C GLY A 149 -7.41 -16.38 -4.40
N ARG A 150 -6.65 -16.04 -3.36
CA ARG A 150 -5.48 -16.82 -2.92
C ARG A 150 -5.84 -18.21 -2.37
N ALA A 151 -6.99 -18.35 -1.70
CA ALA A 151 -7.41 -19.63 -1.15
C ALA A 151 -7.82 -20.67 -2.23
N LYS A 152 -8.01 -20.23 -3.48
CA LYS A 152 -8.42 -21.08 -4.62
C LYS A 152 -7.27 -21.43 -5.57
N SER A 153 -6.10 -20.81 -5.40
CA SER A 153 -4.88 -21.05 -6.17
C SER A 153 -3.93 -21.99 -5.40
#